data_745a40b437748f67d08c13f7f6a88e58
#
_entry.id   745a40b437748f67d08c13f7f6a88e58
#
_cell.length_a   1.000
_cell.length_b   1.000
_cell.length_c   1.000
_cell.angle_alpha   90.00
_cell.angle_beta   90.00
_cell.angle_gamma   90.00
#
_symmetry.space_group_name_H-M   'P 1'
#
loop_
_entity.id
_entity.type
_entity.pdbx_description
1 polymer ?
#
loop_
_entity_poly.entity_id
_entity_poly.type
_entity_poly.pdbx_seq_one_letter_code
_entity_poly.pdbx_strand_id
1 'polypeptide(L)'
;MQFTTEVNWDETDFIVAAIIFGILGGLIEFAVRLSSNWYFRFGSMFAVLAGFMVIWSNLAVGMIGNEDNPTNLWFGAVLLIAIVGSIASRFRRRILQQAMLVAGIVQISIGVFAGILGSDAHGGRFTIVLSVAWLISSLLFWLAERNARTKS
;
A
#
# COMPACT_ATOMS: atom_id res chain seq x y z
N MET A 1 -6.10 13.14 27.50
CA MET A 1 -5.97 11.73 27.87
C MET A 1 -4.51 11.35 27.65
N GLN A 2 -3.71 11.38 28.71
CA GLN A 2 -2.26 11.11 28.66
C GLN A 2 -2.09 9.63 28.90
N PHE A 3 -1.76 8.86 27.87
CA PHE A 3 -1.60 7.41 28.04
C PHE A 3 -0.16 6.91 27.94
N THR A 4 0.79 7.68 27.42
CA THR A 4 2.23 7.41 27.55
C THR A 4 3.02 8.69 27.25
N THR A 5 4.17 8.86 27.88
CA THR A 5 5.13 9.96 27.65
C THR A 5 5.94 9.78 26.35
N GLU A 6 5.67 8.72 25.58
CA GLU A 6 6.44 8.34 24.39
C GLU A 6 5.87 8.89 23.07
N VAL A 7 4.62 9.36 23.04
CA VAL A 7 4.00 9.93 21.82
C VAL A 7 3.55 11.35 22.13
N ASN A 8 4.39 12.31 21.81
CA ASN A 8 4.09 13.73 21.97
C ASN A 8 3.69 14.32 20.61
N TRP A 9 2.42 14.17 20.26
CA TRP A 9 1.86 14.74 19.03
C TRP A 9 1.79 16.25 19.15
N ASP A 10 2.46 16.95 18.25
CA ASP A 10 2.36 18.39 18.11
C ASP A 10 1.30 18.79 17.06
N GLU A 11 1.11 20.09 16.87
CA GLU A 11 0.14 20.60 15.88
C GLU A 11 0.49 20.16 14.46
N THR A 12 1.78 20.00 14.15
CA THR A 12 2.27 19.56 12.84
C THR A 12 1.85 18.13 12.55
N ASP A 13 1.94 17.24 13.55
CA ASP A 13 1.55 15.83 13.42
C ASP A 13 0.06 15.69 13.10
N PHE A 14 -0.79 16.49 13.75
CA PHE A 14 -2.23 16.52 13.44
C PHE A 14 -2.52 17.03 12.03
N ILE A 15 -1.79 18.05 11.56
CA ILE A 15 -1.94 18.57 10.20
C ILE A 15 -1.51 17.51 9.18
N VAL A 16 -0.36 16.86 9.39
CA VAL A 16 0.15 15.80 8.51
C VAL A 16 -0.83 14.62 8.48
N ALA A 17 -1.32 14.19 9.63
CA ALA A 17 -2.31 13.12 9.70
C ALA A 17 -3.59 13.50 8.94
N ALA A 18 -4.12 14.72 9.13
CA ALA A 18 -5.31 15.19 8.43
C ALA A 18 -5.11 15.21 6.91
N ILE A 19 -3.95 15.65 6.42
CA ILE A 19 -3.60 15.63 4.99
C ILE A 19 -3.58 14.20 4.47
N ILE A 20 -2.91 13.27 5.16
CA ILE A 20 -2.79 11.88 4.76
C ILE A 20 -4.17 11.21 4.70
N PHE A 21 -5.01 11.39 5.72
CA PHE A 21 -6.38 10.87 5.72
C PHE A 21 -7.26 11.52 4.67
N GLY A 22 -7.09 12.82 4.41
CA GLY A 22 -7.79 13.52 3.34
C GLY A 22 -7.44 12.97 1.95
N ILE A 23 -6.16 12.74 1.69
CA ILE A 23 -5.68 12.11 0.46
C ILE A 23 -6.23 10.67 0.34
N LEU A 24 -6.19 9.88 1.42
CA LEU A 24 -6.74 8.53 1.45
C LEU A 24 -8.22 8.52 1.06
N GLY A 25 -9.04 9.36 1.69
CA GLY A 25 -10.47 9.48 1.39
C GLY A 25 -10.72 9.91 -0.05
N GLY A 26 -9.99 10.90 -0.54
CA GLY A 26 -10.07 11.37 -1.92
C GLY A 26 -9.70 10.31 -2.95
N LEU A 27 -8.65 9.54 -2.69
CA LEU A 27 -8.23 8.44 -3.58
C LEU A 27 -9.26 7.30 -3.61
N ILE A 28 -9.85 6.95 -2.46
CA ILE A 28 -10.92 5.94 -2.39
C ILE A 28 -12.15 6.42 -3.17
N GLU A 29 -12.59 7.66 -2.95
CA GLU A 29 -13.72 8.24 -3.68
C GLU A 29 -13.47 8.27 -5.19
N PHE A 30 -12.29 8.71 -5.61
CA PHE A 30 -11.88 8.69 -7.02
C PHE A 30 -11.92 7.28 -7.58
N ALA A 31 -11.35 6.30 -6.87
CA ALA A 31 -11.32 4.90 -7.29
C ALA A 31 -12.72 4.29 -7.46
N VAL A 32 -13.65 4.64 -6.56
CA VAL A 32 -15.04 4.18 -6.64
C VAL A 32 -15.77 4.78 -7.85
N ARG A 33 -15.44 6.00 -8.23
CA ARG A 33 -16.05 6.68 -9.40
C ARG A 33 -15.52 6.18 -10.74
N LEU A 34 -14.30 5.59 -10.78
CA LEU A 34 -13.66 5.15 -12.03
C LEU A 34 -14.36 3.98 -12.72
N SER A 35 -15.12 3.15 -12.01
CA SER A 35 -15.75 1.96 -12.59
C SER A 35 -17.00 1.55 -11.82
N SER A 36 -18.00 1.04 -12.54
CA SER A 36 -19.17 0.38 -11.95
C SER A 36 -18.91 -1.08 -11.54
N ASN A 37 -17.76 -1.64 -11.91
CA ASN A 37 -17.38 -3.01 -11.58
C ASN A 37 -16.92 -3.12 -10.12
N TRP A 38 -17.60 -3.92 -9.31
CA TRP A 38 -17.29 -4.10 -7.90
C TRP A 38 -15.87 -4.64 -7.64
N TYR A 39 -15.40 -5.58 -8.44
CA TYR A 39 -14.04 -6.10 -8.30
C TYR A 39 -12.99 -5.01 -8.54
N PHE A 40 -13.24 -4.10 -9.50
CA PHE A 40 -12.36 -2.96 -9.73
C PHE A 40 -12.36 -1.99 -8.55
N ARG A 41 -13.54 -1.67 -8.01
CA ARG A 41 -13.69 -0.78 -6.86
C ARG A 41 -12.93 -1.31 -5.64
N PHE A 42 -13.20 -2.55 -5.25
CA PHE A 42 -12.51 -3.18 -4.12
C PHE A 42 -11.01 -3.35 -4.39
N GLY A 43 -10.60 -3.71 -5.60
CA GLY A 43 -9.19 -3.77 -5.97
C GLY A 43 -8.48 -2.43 -5.78
N SER A 44 -9.10 -1.34 -6.20
CA SER A 44 -8.57 0.01 -6.01
C SER A 44 -8.54 0.42 -4.53
N MET A 45 -9.57 0.09 -3.76
CA MET A 45 -9.58 0.35 -2.31
C MET A 45 -8.45 -0.39 -1.59
N PHE A 46 -8.23 -1.67 -1.90
CA PHE A 46 -7.11 -2.43 -1.32
C PHE A 46 -5.76 -1.87 -1.72
N ALA A 47 -5.58 -1.40 -2.98
CA ALA A 47 -4.35 -0.76 -3.41
C ALA A 47 -4.07 0.55 -2.63
N VAL A 48 -5.09 1.39 -2.49
CA VAL A 48 -4.99 2.66 -1.75
C VAL A 48 -4.70 2.41 -0.27
N LEU A 49 -5.39 1.44 0.36
CA LEU A 49 -5.15 1.05 1.74
C LEU A 49 -3.75 0.47 1.94
N ALA A 50 -3.27 -0.39 1.02
CA ALA A 50 -1.92 -0.92 1.08
C ALA A 50 -0.86 0.19 1.03
N GLY A 51 -1.00 1.12 0.09
CA GLY A 51 -0.12 2.29 0.00
C GLY A 51 -0.15 3.16 1.25
N PHE A 52 -1.35 3.43 1.77
CA PHE A 52 -1.52 4.16 3.02
C PHE A 52 -0.82 3.46 4.20
N MET A 53 -1.03 2.15 4.36
CA MET A 53 -0.41 1.39 5.45
C MET A 53 1.12 1.38 5.35
N VAL A 54 1.67 1.29 4.14
CA VAL A 54 3.12 1.40 3.93
C VAL A 54 3.63 2.77 4.36
N ILE A 55 2.99 3.87 3.93
CA ILE A 55 3.39 5.23 4.31
C ILE A 55 3.26 5.41 5.83
N TRP A 56 2.09 5.07 6.38
CA TRP A 56 1.79 5.27 7.78
C TRP A 56 2.75 4.49 8.70
N SER A 57 2.99 3.22 8.39
CA SER A 57 3.88 2.38 9.19
C SER A 57 5.34 2.87 9.13
N ASN A 58 5.78 3.36 7.98
CA ASN A 58 7.13 3.93 7.87
C ASN A 58 7.29 5.22 8.68
N LEU A 59 6.26 6.08 8.68
CA LEU A 59 6.30 7.35 9.42
C LEU A 59 6.14 7.16 10.93
N ALA A 60 5.34 6.15 11.34
CA ALA A 60 5.00 5.97 12.75
C ALA A 60 6.04 5.19 13.55
N VAL A 61 6.65 4.15 12.95
CA VAL A 61 7.53 3.22 13.70
C VAL A 61 8.70 2.68 12.87
N GLY A 62 8.72 2.93 11.57
CA GLY A 62 9.57 2.19 10.63
C GLY A 62 9.04 0.78 10.39
N MET A 63 9.21 0.26 9.18
CA MET A 63 8.74 -1.10 8.84
C MET A 63 9.80 -2.17 9.14
N ILE A 64 11.08 -1.80 9.07
CA ILE A 64 12.22 -2.64 9.41
C ILE A 64 13.11 -1.88 10.41
N GLY A 65 13.28 -2.44 11.59
CA GLY A 65 14.07 -1.82 12.66
C GLY A 65 13.35 -0.64 13.30
N ASN A 66 13.84 0.55 13.08
CA ASN A 66 13.24 1.82 13.52
C ASN A 66 13.06 2.78 12.35
N GLU A 67 12.49 3.95 12.59
CA GLU A 67 12.23 4.98 11.59
C GLU A 67 13.49 5.47 10.85
N ASP A 68 14.64 5.49 11.53
CA ASP A 68 15.93 5.94 10.97
C ASP A 68 16.63 4.86 10.12
N ASN A 69 16.10 3.64 10.05
CA ASN A 69 16.74 2.57 9.31
C ASN A 69 16.68 2.85 7.80
N PRO A 70 17.83 2.97 7.10
CA PRO A 70 17.85 3.28 5.67
C PRO A 70 17.16 2.23 4.80
N THR A 71 16.97 1.01 5.30
CA THR A 71 16.20 -0.04 4.63
C THR A 71 14.75 0.37 4.38
N ASN A 72 14.19 1.23 5.23
CA ASN A 72 12.84 1.73 5.07
C ASN A 72 12.63 2.55 3.79
N LEU A 73 13.69 3.12 3.21
CA LEU A 73 13.63 3.80 1.91
C LEU A 73 13.23 2.87 0.75
N TRP A 74 13.51 1.56 0.87
CA TRP A 74 13.12 0.59 -0.16
C TRP A 74 11.58 0.46 -0.32
N PHE A 75 10.81 0.79 0.72
CA PHE A 75 9.35 0.85 0.59
C PHE A 75 8.87 1.99 -0.31
N GLY A 76 9.70 3.03 -0.50
CA GLY A 76 9.48 4.04 -1.53
C GLY A 76 9.41 3.44 -2.93
N ALA A 77 10.23 2.42 -3.22
CA ALA A 77 10.17 1.71 -4.51
C ALA A 77 8.85 0.95 -4.69
N VAL A 78 8.30 0.33 -3.62
CA VAL A 78 6.99 -0.33 -3.66
C VAL A 78 5.90 0.67 -4.03
N LEU A 79 5.89 1.84 -3.38
CA LEU A 79 4.94 2.92 -3.66
C LEU A 79 5.09 3.46 -5.09
N LEU A 80 6.33 3.67 -5.55
CA LEU A 80 6.59 4.11 -6.91
C LEU A 80 6.07 3.13 -7.94
N ILE A 81 6.28 1.82 -7.75
CA ILE A 81 5.74 0.77 -8.63
C ILE A 81 4.22 0.86 -8.70
N ALA A 82 3.55 0.98 -7.56
CA ALA A 82 2.10 1.07 -7.49
C ALA A 82 1.57 2.35 -8.16
N ILE A 83 2.17 3.50 -7.88
CA ILE A 83 1.76 4.81 -8.41
C ILE A 83 2.04 4.89 -9.92
N VAL A 84 3.28 4.64 -10.33
CA VAL A 84 3.69 4.69 -11.75
C VAL A 84 2.94 3.66 -12.57
N GLY A 85 2.78 2.44 -12.03
CA GLY A 85 1.98 1.40 -12.66
C GLY A 85 0.52 1.81 -12.83
N SER A 86 -0.08 2.46 -11.84
CA SER A 86 -1.45 2.97 -11.92
C SER A 86 -1.60 4.07 -12.98
N ILE A 87 -0.70 5.04 -13.01
CA ILE A 87 -0.69 6.13 -13.99
C ILE A 87 -0.44 5.59 -15.40
N ALA A 88 0.62 4.80 -15.58
CA ALA A 88 1.01 4.23 -16.87
C ALA A 88 -0.06 3.29 -17.46
N SER A 89 -0.79 2.61 -16.58
CA SER A 89 -1.89 1.73 -16.99
C SER A 89 -3.05 2.48 -17.61
N ARG A 90 -3.18 3.78 -17.37
CA ARG A 90 -4.42 4.54 -17.63
C ARG A 90 -5.65 3.79 -17.10
N PHE A 91 -5.50 3.17 -15.93
CA PHE A 91 -6.51 2.36 -15.26
C PHE A 91 -6.98 1.11 -16.03
N ARG A 92 -6.17 0.59 -16.97
CA ARG A 92 -6.42 -0.70 -17.61
C ARG A 92 -6.22 -1.82 -16.59
N ARG A 93 -7.25 -2.63 -16.38
CA ARG A 93 -7.33 -3.66 -15.33
C ARG A 93 -6.14 -4.61 -15.32
N ARG A 94 -5.73 -5.11 -16.50
CA ARG A 94 -4.61 -6.04 -16.64
C ARG A 94 -3.27 -5.44 -16.19
N ILE A 95 -3.02 -4.17 -16.52
CA ILE A 95 -1.77 -3.49 -16.15
C ILE A 95 -1.78 -3.14 -14.66
N LEU A 96 -2.95 -2.70 -14.13
CA LEU A 96 -3.12 -2.51 -12.68
C LEU A 96 -2.87 -3.80 -11.90
N GLN A 97 -3.43 -4.92 -12.35
CA GLN A 97 -3.17 -6.23 -11.77
C GLN A 97 -1.67 -6.53 -11.69
N GLN A 98 -0.93 -6.33 -12.79
CA GLN A 98 0.50 -6.57 -12.84
C GLN A 98 1.28 -5.62 -11.92
N ALA A 99 0.95 -4.34 -11.88
CA ALA A 99 1.59 -3.37 -11.02
C ALA A 99 1.42 -3.73 -9.53
N MET A 100 0.21 -4.10 -9.10
CA MET A 100 -0.05 -4.50 -7.72
C MET A 100 0.64 -5.83 -7.37
N LEU A 101 0.70 -6.78 -8.32
CA LEU A 101 1.44 -8.02 -8.12
C LEU A 101 2.93 -7.76 -7.92
N VAL A 102 3.54 -6.93 -8.75
CA VAL A 102 4.96 -6.58 -8.64
C VAL A 102 5.22 -5.83 -7.33
N ALA A 103 4.39 -4.86 -6.96
CA ALA A 103 4.50 -4.17 -5.68
C ALA A 103 4.47 -5.14 -4.49
N GLY A 104 3.53 -6.09 -4.50
CA GLY A 104 3.43 -7.13 -3.46
C GLY A 104 4.66 -8.03 -3.40
N ILE A 105 5.17 -8.49 -4.54
CA ILE A 105 6.37 -9.34 -4.60
C ILE A 105 7.60 -8.57 -4.09
N VAL A 106 7.79 -7.32 -4.51
CA VAL A 106 8.90 -6.48 -4.06
C VAL A 106 8.82 -6.27 -2.55
N GLN A 107 7.63 -5.99 -2.01
CA GLN A 107 7.44 -5.81 -0.57
C GLN A 107 7.73 -7.10 0.21
N ILE A 108 7.29 -8.27 -0.27
CA ILE A 108 7.63 -9.57 0.32
C ILE A 108 9.15 -9.77 0.31
N SER A 109 9.81 -9.46 -0.81
CA SER A 109 11.26 -9.60 -0.93
C SER A 109 12.00 -8.74 0.09
N ILE A 110 11.58 -7.49 0.29
CA ILE A 110 12.14 -6.61 1.33
C ILE A 110 11.91 -7.25 2.73
N GLY A 111 10.70 -7.71 3.02
CA GLY A 111 10.38 -8.37 4.29
C GLY A 111 11.22 -9.61 4.57
N VAL A 112 11.50 -10.41 3.55
CA VAL A 112 12.34 -11.61 3.68
C VAL A 112 13.81 -11.23 3.83
N PHE A 113 14.37 -10.48 2.90
CA PHE A 113 15.83 -10.26 2.84
C PHE A 113 16.30 -9.24 3.87
N ALA A 114 15.61 -8.12 4.03
CA ALA A 114 16.02 -7.09 4.97
C ALA A 114 15.46 -7.33 6.39
N GLY A 115 14.30 -7.96 6.51
CA GLY A 115 13.68 -8.28 7.79
C GLY A 115 14.12 -9.63 8.31
N ILE A 116 13.55 -10.75 7.80
CA ILE A 116 13.69 -12.09 8.38
C ILE A 116 15.12 -12.60 8.32
N LEU A 117 15.81 -12.45 7.19
CA LEU A 117 17.21 -12.84 7.00
C LEU A 117 18.21 -11.76 7.46
N GLY A 118 17.73 -10.54 7.67
CA GLY A 118 18.49 -9.41 8.16
C GLY A 118 18.41 -9.25 9.69
N SER A 119 18.19 -8.02 10.13
CA SER A 119 18.29 -7.65 11.54
C SER A 119 16.96 -7.62 12.32
N ASP A 120 15.80 -7.71 11.64
CA ASP A 120 14.48 -7.56 12.26
C ASP A 120 13.44 -8.54 11.72
N ALA A 121 13.39 -9.72 12.31
CA ALA A 121 12.42 -10.74 11.92
C ALA A 121 10.95 -10.34 12.22
N HIS A 122 10.70 -9.45 13.20
CA HIS A 122 9.34 -8.98 13.48
C HIS A 122 8.86 -8.00 12.41
N GLY A 123 9.65 -6.99 12.07
CA GLY A 123 9.37 -6.05 10.99
C GLY A 123 9.23 -6.77 9.65
N GLY A 124 10.08 -7.77 9.38
CA GLY A 124 9.98 -8.59 8.19
C GLY A 124 8.65 -9.33 8.06
N ARG A 125 8.16 -9.97 9.14
CA ARG A 125 6.85 -10.64 9.17
C ARG A 125 5.71 -9.65 8.98
N PHE A 126 5.77 -8.53 9.67
CA PHE A 126 4.78 -7.45 9.55
C PHE A 126 4.69 -6.95 8.10
N THR A 127 5.83 -6.70 7.47
CA THR A 127 5.95 -6.29 6.07
C THR A 127 5.31 -7.30 5.12
N ILE A 128 5.55 -8.61 5.34
CA ILE A 128 4.95 -9.69 4.54
C ILE A 128 3.43 -9.72 4.72
N VAL A 129 2.93 -9.58 5.94
CA VAL A 129 1.48 -9.54 6.20
C VAL A 129 0.83 -8.36 5.48
N LEU A 130 1.43 -7.17 5.54
CA LEU A 130 0.91 -6.00 4.83
C LEU A 130 0.91 -6.18 3.30
N SER A 131 1.86 -6.94 2.75
CA SER A 131 1.92 -7.20 1.31
C SER A 131 0.72 -7.97 0.77
N VAL A 132 -0.01 -8.69 1.62
CA VAL A 132 -1.24 -9.41 1.26
C VAL A 132 -2.29 -8.46 0.67
N ALA A 133 -2.34 -7.21 1.13
CA ALA A 133 -3.27 -6.23 0.58
C ALA A 133 -2.99 -5.93 -0.91
N TRP A 134 -1.72 -5.87 -1.33
CA TRP A 134 -1.34 -5.75 -2.73
C TRP A 134 -1.76 -6.96 -3.56
N LEU A 135 -1.58 -8.17 -3.01
CA LEU A 135 -1.95 -9.42 -3.68
C LEU A 135 -3.46 -9.55 -3.83
N ILE A 136 -4.23 -9.17 -2.81
CA ILE A 136 -5.70 -9.09 -2.89
C ILE A 136 -6.11 -8.08 -3.95
N SER A 137 -5.52 -6.89 -3.97
CA SER A 137 -5.77 -5.89 -5.01
C SER A 137 -5.51 -6.44 -6.41
N SER A 138 -4.36 -7.10 -6.61
CA SER A 138 -4.01 -7.75 -7.88
C SER A 138 -5.04 -8.79 -8.31
N LEU A 139 -5.45 -9.68 -7.39
CA LEU A 139 -6.48 -10.69 -7.64
C LEU A 139 -7.82 -10.05 -8.05
N LEU A 140 -8.22 -8.99 -7.36
CA LEU A 140 -9.47 -8.29 -7.65
C LEU A 140 -9.44 -7.62 -9.03
N PHE A 141 -8.33 -7.02 -9.46
CA PHE A 141 -8.20 -6.49 -10.81
C PHE A 141 -8.22 -7.59 -11.87
N TRP A 142 -7.65 -8.76 -11.58
CA TRP A 142 -7.76 -9.91 -12.47
C TRP A 142 -9.21 -10.41 -12.60
N LEU A 143 -9.94 -10.49 -11.51
CA LEU A 143 -11.38 -10.85 -11.52
C LEU A 143 -12.19 -9.79 -12.27
N ALA A 144 -11.86 -8.50 -12.12
CA ALA A 144 -12.50 -7.43 -12.86
C ALA A 144 -12.29 -7.54 -14.37
N GLU A 145 -11.11 -7.96 -14.79
CA GLU A 145 -10.77 -8.19 -16.20
C GLU A 145 -11.55 -9.40 -16.76
N ARG A 146 -11.57 -10.51 -16.03
CA ARG A 146 -12.34 -11.71 -16.44
C ARG A 146 -13.84 -11.42 -16.56
N ASN A 147 -14.40 -10.75 -15.57
CA ASN A 147 -15.82 -10.40 -15.59
C ASN A 147 -16.20 -9.47 -16.76
N ALA A 148 -15.29 -8.64 -17.22
CA ALA A 148 -15.51 -7.81 -18.38
C ALA A 148 -15.57 -8.61 -19.69
N ARG A 149 -14.69 -9.62 -19.81
CA ARG A 149 -14.62 -10.48 -21.00
C ARG A 149 -15.81 -11.42 -21.15
N THR A 150 -16.44 -11.83 -20.04
CA THR A 150 -17.62 -12.70 -20.07
C THR A 150 -18.91 -11.97 -20.39
N LYS A 151 -18.88 -10.63 -20.42
CA LYS A 151 -20.06 -9.80 -20.71
C LYS A 151 -20.02 -9.16 -22.11
N SER A 152 -18.91 -9.33 -22.83
CA SER A 152 -18.74 -8.91 -24.22
C SER A 152 -19.02 -10.07 -25.18
#